data_fa95eb99d41cec430673e62d09108f3d
#
_entry.id   fa95eb99d41cec430673e62d09108f3d
#
_cell.length_a   1.000
_cell.length_b   1.000
_cell.length_c   1.000
_cell.angle_alpha   90.00
_cell.angle_beta   90.00
_cell.angle_gamma   90.00
#
_symmetry.space_group_name_H-M   'P 1'
#
loop_
_entity.id
_entity.type
_entity.pdbx_description
1 polymer ?
#
loop_
_entity_poly.entity_id
_entity_poly.type
_entity_poly.pdbx_seq_one_letter_code
_entity_poly.pdbx_strand_id
1 'polypeptide(L)'
;MLHRLVLALCLWVSPLLAEDWPRLLGPRLNATSSESGLLPRIPSNGPPVRWDKAIGTGYAAPSIAQGRLFLFHRQGNQELTEAWDAQTGTPIWKHTQPSAYRDPYGYNNGPRCTPLLHDNRVYTFGAEGLLSCLEAQTGKQLWQRNTAAEFEIPGAFFGVGSTPLMEGGKLLVMVGGQTNATVIAVDPKTGKTLWESVGEKNWTGQPMLGWPGERTVQWRRWEKTASYASLIASEIHGRRVVHALTRQGLTVLDPNDGQVLFSRWFRARADDSVNAMTPLVIGNDVLISSAYYRSGSVLLRGGPGATNFTEIWSGLGLEMHWSQPIRVGAHLYGFSGRNEPDAVLRCVEYETGTMAWERSERWPPHSAEQPPVFGRGSFILAEGRLLALGEGGLLGLFQPNPVRCEELGRWQVPSLHYPCWAGPVLSGGLLYLRSEDRLVCLDLRATAKP
;
A
#
# COMPACT_ATOMS: atom_id res chain seq x y z
N MET A 1 55.64 26.99 32.57
CA MET A 1 54.76 25.80 32.70
C MET A 1 53.46 26.10 32.00
N LEU A 2 53.31 25.67 30.74
CA LEU A 2 52.07 25.84 29.96
C LEU A 2 51.19 24.59 30.16
N HIS A 3 50.03 24.74 30.80
CA HIS A 3 49.03 23.70 30.88
C HIS A 3 48.25 23.66 29.56
N ARG A 4 48.38 22.56 28.79
CA ARG A 4 47.52 22.27 27.64
C ARG A 4 46.21 21.68 28.17
N LEU A 5 45.13 22.46 28.01
CA LEU A 5 43.78 21.95 28.17
C LEU A 5 43.41 21.10 26.93
N VAL A 6 43.24 19.80 27.09
CA VAL A 6 42.68 18.92 26.07
C VAL A 6 41.16 18.95 26.22
N LEU A 7 40.47 19.66 25.34
CA LEU A 7 39.01 19.57 25.22
C LEU A 7 38.66 18.24 24.54
N ALA A 8 38.14 17.30 25.30
CA ALA A 8 37.53 16.09 24.73
C ALA A 8 36.14 16.45 24.17
N LEU A 9 36.04 16.48 22.84
CA LEU A 9 34.76 16.62 22.14
C LEU A 9 34.01 15.28 22.24
N CYS A 10 33.10 15.16 23.20
CA CYS A 10 32.14 14.04 23.23
C CYS A 10 31.14 14.23 22.06
N LEU A 11 31.34 13.51 20.98
CA LEU A 11 30.33 13.35 19.93
C LEU A 11 29.14 12.57 20.54
N TRP A 12 28.09 13.26 20.89
CA TRP A 12 26.80 12.66 21.20
C TRP A 12 26.25 12.06 19.91
N VAL A 13 26.44 10.77 19.72
CA VAL A 13 25.68 10.02 18.72
C VAL A 13 24.28 9.89 19.31
N SER A 14 23.40 10.77 18.92
CA SER A 14 21.97 10.60 19.22
C SER A 14 21.55 9.23 18.67
N PRO A 15 20.94 8.35 19.48
CA PRO A 15 20.39 7.13 18.94
C PRO A 15 19.37 7.52 17.87
N LEU A 16 19.59 7.09 16.64
CA LEU A 16 18.57 7.18 15.59
C LEU A 16 17.35 6.45 16.12
N LEU A 17 16.32 7.21 16.47
CA LEU A 17 15.03 6.65 16.85
C LEU A 17 14.52 5.88 15.63
N ALA A 18 14.27 4.60 15.80
CA ALA A 18 13.66 3.75 14.79
C ALA A 18 12.37 4.42 14.31
N GLU A 19 12.21 4.57 12.99
CA GLU A 19 10.97 5.10 12.45
C GLU A 19 9.90 4.03 12.49
N ASP A 20 8.77 4.33 13.14
CA ASP A 20 7.60 3.44 13.12
C ASP A 20 7.00 3.35 11.71
N TRP A 21 6.41 2.18 11.39
CA TRP A 21 5.66 1.94 10.15
C TRP A 21 4.20 1.60 10.49
N PRO A 22 3.40 2.57 10.97
CA PRO A 22 2.15 2.28 11.70
C PRO A 22 0.96 1.95 10.80
N ARG A 23 1.13 1.94 9.49
CA ARG A 23 0.05 1.78 8.51
C ARG A 23 0.58 1.45 7.11
N LEU A 24 -0.35 1.17 6.20
CA LEU A 24 -0.05 1.00 4.77
C LEU A 24 0.76 2.20 4.25
N LEU A 25 1.81 1.92 3.46
CA LEU A 25 2.72 2.90 2.88
C LEU A 25 3.51 3.75 3.90
N GLY A 26 3.55 3.31 5.15
CA GLY A 26 4.35 3.91 6.21
C GLY A 26 3.80 5.22 6.77
N PRO A 27 4.61 5.92 7.58
CA PRO A 27 4.16 7.09 8.33
C PRO A 27 3.70 8.24 7.43
N ARG A 28 4.26 8.36 6.22
CA ARG A 28 3.97 9.44 5.25
C ARG A 28 2.99 9.04 4.16
N LEU A 29 2.46 7.81 4.17
CA LEU A 29 1.53 7.29 3.16
C LEU A 29 2.08 7.30 1.71
N ASN A 30 3.39 7.22 1.53
CA ASN A 30 4.05 7.29 0.22
C ASN A 30 5.22 6.32 0.07
N ALA A 31 5.31 5.30 0.94
CA ALA A 31 6.37 4.29 0.96
C ALA A 31 7.79 4.88 1.04
N THR A 32 7.96 6.01 1.74
CA THR A 32 9.28 6.58 2.01
C THR A 32 9.67 6.42 3.48
N SER A 33 10.95 6.17 3.74
CA SER A 33 11.55 6.09 5.07
C SER A 33 12.61 7.16 5.26
N SER A 34 12.69 7.72 6.47
CA SER A 34 13.76 8.62 6.88
C SER A 34 14.94 7.89 7.51
N GLU A 35 14.89 6.58 7.59
CA GLU A 35 15.98 5.77 8.16
C GLU A 35 17.26 5.89 7.35
N SER A 36 18.38 5.79 8.04
CA SER A 36 19.73 5.92 7.50
C SER A 36 20.69 4.87 8.08
N GLY A 37 21.89 4.76 7.54
CA GLY A 37 22.84 3.73 7.94
C GLY A 37 22.48 2.35 7.42
N LEU A 38 21.81 2.29 6.27
CA LEU A 38 21.40 1.03 5.64
C LEU A 38 22.49 0.51 4.70
N LEU A 39 22.46 -0.80 4.43
CA LEU A 39 23.35 -1.46 3.49
C LEU A 39 23.37 -0.71 2.14
N PRO A 40 24.56 -0.35 1.60
CA PRO A 40 24.67 0.35 0.34
C PRO A 40 24.38 -0.53 -0.88
N ARG A 41 24.37 -1.84 -0.70
CA ARG A 41 24.09 -2.89 -1.72
C ARG A 41 23.45 -4.08 -1.06
N ILE A 42 22.68 -4.86 -1.81
CA ILE A 42 22.27 -6.20 -1.39
C ILE A 42 23.44 -7.16 -1.62
N PRO A 43 23.96 -7.84 -0.56
CA PRO A 43 25.00 -8.85 -0.73
C PRO A 43 24.51 -10.05 -1.55
N SER A 44 25.39 -10.74 -2.25
CA SER A 44 25.04 -11.92 -3.06
C SER A 44 24.46 -13.08 -2.25
N ASN A 45 24.84 -13.19 -0.97
CA ASN A 45 24.31 -14.16 0.00
C ASN A 45 23.14 -13.59 0.84
N GLY A 46 22.66 -12.39 0.52
CA GLY A 46 21.57 -11.69 1.19
C GLY A 46 21.98 -10.95 2.47
N PRO A 47 21.11 -10.07 2.96
CA PRO A 47 21.23 -9.47 4.29
C PRO A 47 21.08 -10.53 5.40
N PRO A 48 21.64 -10.30 6.60
CA PRO A 48 21.43 -11.20 7.73
C PRO A 48 19.94 -11.40 8.05
N VAL A 49 19.51 -12.66 8.16
CA VAL A 49 18.16 -13.01 8.60
C VAL A 49 18.11 -12.97 10.12
N ARG A 50 17.27 -12.10 10.68
CA ARG A 50 17.03 -12.01 12.13
C ARG A 50 16.11 -13.11 12.60
N TRP A 51 15.01 -13.30 11.89
CA TRP A 51 14.07 -14.39 12.10
C TRP A 51 13.23 -14.63 10.83
N ASP A 52 12.68 -15.83 10.74
CA ASP A 52 11.86 -16.31 9.65
C ASP A 52 10.76 -17.20 10.23
N LYS A 53 9.50 -16.83 10.03
CA LYS A 53 8.34 -17.46 10.68
C LYS A 53 7.28 -17.87 9.67
N ALA A 54 6.75 -19.07 9.86
CA ALA A 54 5.49 -19.44 9.22
C ALA A 54 4.33 -18.67 9.87
N ILE A 55 3.44 -18.15 9.05
CA ILE A 55 2.25 -17.41 9.44
C ILE A 55 1.01 -17.99 8.76
N GLY A 56 -0.15 -17.46 9.06
CA GLY A 56 -1.36 -17.77 8.29
C GLY A 56 -1.46 -16.95 7.01
N THR A 57 -2.40 -17.34 6.14
CA THR A 57 -2.56 -16.74 4.81
C THR A 57 -3.08 -15.30 4.85
N GLY A 58 -2.78 -14.55 3.81
CA GLY A 58 -3.23 -13.16 3.60
C GLY A 58 -2.22 -12.32 2.84
N TYR A 59 -2.65 -11.12 2.45
CA TYR A 59 -1.83 -10.15 1.73
C TYR A 59 -1.61 -8.84 2.52
N ALA A 60 -2.06 -8.80 3.77
CA ALA A 60 -1.84 -7.64 4.64
C ALA A 60 -0.36 -7.52 5.01
N ALA A 61 0.27 -6.39 4.75
CA ALA A 61 1.59 -6.09 5.29
C ALA A 61 1.52 -5.98 6.82
N PRO A 62 2.59 -6.26 7.56
CA PRO A 62 2.63 -5.94 8.99
C PRO A 62 2.70 -4.43 9.20
N SER A 63 2.30 -3.97 10.39
CA SER A 63 2.55 -2.62 10.86
C SER A 63 3.44 -2.64 12.10
N ILE A 64 4.25 -1.60 12.28
CA ILE A 64 5.22 -1.53 13.36
C ILE A 64 5.06 -0.23 14.12
N ALA A 65 4.96 -0.30 15.43
CA ALA A 65 5.04 0.84 16.33
C ALA A 65 5.64 0.42 17.68
N GLN A 66 6.47 1.29 18.22
CA GLN A 66 7.06 1.13 19.55
C GLN A 66 7.74 -0.24 19.75
N GLY A 67 8.47 -0.72 18.74
CA GLY A 67 9.17 -2.01 18.77
C GLY A 67 8.27 -3.24 18.68
N ARG A 68 6.98 -3.08 18.44
CA ARG A 68 6.02 -4.17 18.24
C ARG A 68 5.59 -4.24 16.77
N LEU A 69 5.53 -5.47 16.27
CA LEU A 69 4.99 -5.80 14.97
C LEU A 69 3.56 -6.29 15.15
N PHE A 70 2.64 -5.77 14.35
CA PHE A 70 1.24 -6.18 14.33
C PHE A 70 0.95 -6.85 13.00
N LEU A 71 0.54 -8.10 13.06
CA LEU A 71 0.26 -8.96 11.92
C LEU A 71 -1.23 -9.29 11.85
N PHE A 72 -1.81 -9.19 10.63
CA PHE A 72 -3.19 -9.63 10.38
C PHE A 72 -3.17 -10.70 9.30
N HIS A 73 -3.63 -11.90 9.66
CA HIS A 73 -3.56 -13.09 8.81
C HIS A 73 -4.69 -14.06 9.15
N ARG A 74 -4.79 -15.18 8.41
CA ARG A 74 -5.83 -16.19 8.61
C ARG A 74 -5.26 -17.57 8.82
N GLN A 75 -5.78 -18.29 9.81
CA GLN A 75 -5.54 -19.71 10.04
C GLN A 75 -6.89 -20.45 10.09
N GLY A 76 -7.09 -21.40 9.18
CA GLY A 76 -8.37 -22.12 9.08
C GLY A 76 -9.54 -21.17 8.81
N ASN A 77 -10.53 -21.17 9.70
CA ASN A 77 -11.72 -20.30 9.63
C ASN A 77 -11.65 -19.12 10.61
N GLN A 78 -10.45 -18.67 10.95
CA GLN A 78 -10.26 -17.53 11.85
C GLN A 78 -9.27 -16.55 11.26
N GLU A 79 -9.61 -15.26 11.26
CA GLU A 79 -8.66 -14.18 11.09
C GLU A 79 -8.04 -13.85 12.44
N LEU A 80 -6.73 -13.68 12.45
CA LEU A 80 -5.91 -13.45 13.63
C LEU A 80 -5.23 -12.09 13.53
N THR A 81 -5.36 -11.29 14.57
CA THR A 81 -4.51 -10.13 14.80
C THR A 81 -3.52 -10.49 15.91
N GLU A 82 -2.24 -10.41 15.61
CA GLU A 82 -1.19 -10.75 16.56
C GLU A 82 -0.23 -9.57 16.75
N ALA A 83 0.26 -9.39 17.97
CA ALA A 83 1.40 -8.54 18.23
C ALA A 83 2.61 -9.40 18.59
N TRP A 84 3.75 -9.06 17.99
CA TRP A 84 5.03 -9.70 18.23
C TRP A 84 6.09 -8.66 18.59
N ASP A 85 7.11 -9.06 19.31
CA ASP A 85 8.34 -8.28 19.39
C ASP A 85 8.96 -8.18 17.99
N ALA A 86 9.16 -6.98 17.50
CA ALA A 86 9.57 -6.75 16.13
C ALA A 86 11.00 -7.26 15.85
N GLN A 87 11.92 -7.23 16.87
CA GLN A 87 13.31 -7.63 16.69
C GLN A 87 13.50 -9.14 16.74
N THR A 88 12.69 -9.84 17.55
CA THR A 88 12.87 -11.29 17.82
C THR A 88 11.81 -12.16 17.16
N GLY A 89 10.68 -11.58 16.71
CA GLY A 89 9.53 -12.31 16.21
C GLY A 89 8.84 -13.13 17.32
N THR A 90 9.02 -12.78 18.59
CA THR A 90 8.35 -13.44 19.71
C THR A 90 6.93 -12.95 19.87
N PRO A 91 5.92 -13.84 19.85
CA PRO A 91 4.53 -13.46 20.06
C PRO A 91 4.30 -12.83 21.44
N ILE A 92 3.53 -11.75 21.50
CA ILE A 92 3.15 -11.04 22.72
C ILE A 92 1.69 -11.33 23.06
N TRP A 93 0.78 -11.14 22.11
CA TRP A 93 -0.63 -11.47 22.26
C TRP A 93 -1.26 -11.85 20.90
N LYS A 94 -2.42 -12.49 20.98
CA LYS A 94 -3.22 -12.91 19.84
C LYS A 94 -4.70 -12.63 20.10
N HIS A 95 -5.37 -12.02 19.12
CA HIS A 95 -6.83 -11.88 19.04
C HIS A 95 -7.33 -12.66 17.83
N THR A 96 -8.49 -13.32 17.96
CA THR A 96 -9.08 -14.13 16.90
C THR A 96 -10.52 -13.71 16.63
N GLN A 97 -10.91 -13.71 15.36
CA GLN A 97 -12.29 -13.49 14.94
C GLN A 97 -12.68 -14.53 13.86
N PRO A 98 -13.93 -15.00 13.84
CA PRO A 98 -14.36 -15.96 12.82
C PRO A 98 -14.34 -15.32 11.43
N SER A 99 -14.08 -16.13 10.39
CA SER A 99 -14.23 -15.75 8.99
C SER A 99 -14.61 -16.96 8.16
N ALA A 100 -15.72 -16.84 7.44
CA ALA A 100 -16.19 -17.81 6.47
C ALA A 100 -15.80 -17.45 5.03
N TYR A 101 -15.10 -16.33 4.83
CA TYR A 101 -14.71 -15.86 3.50
C TYR A 101 -14.07 -16.97 2.66
N ARG A 102 -14.51 -17.04 1.39
CA ARG A 102 -13.91 -17.88 0.36
C ARG A 102 -13.68 -17.03 -0.87
N ASP A 103 -12.43 -17.00 -1.31
CA ASP A 103 -12.08 -16.27 -2.52
C ASP A 103 -12.69 -16.98 -3.73
N PRO A 104 -13.53 -16.31 -4.53
CA PRO A 104 -14.22 -16.96 -5.65
C PRO A 104 -13.30 -17.30 -6.82
N TYR A 105 -12.08 -16.79 -6.84
CA TYR A 105 -11.09 -17.00 -7.90
C TYR A 105 -9.94 -17.93 -7.49
N GLY A 106 -10.02 -18.51 -6.28
CA GLY A 106 -9.02 -19.47 -5.81
C GLY A 106 -7.73 -18.87 -5.27
N TYR A 107 -7.69 -17.55 -5.05
CA TYR A 107 -6.63 -16.92 -4.26
C TYR A 107 -6.78 -17.27 -2.79
N ASN A 108 -5.93 -16.73 -1.92
CA ASN A 108 -6.07 -17.04 -0.51
C ASN A 108 -7.30 -16.35 0.14
N ASN A 109 -7.77 -16.93 1.24
CA ASN A 109 -8.95 -16.49 1.98
C ASN A 109 -8.60 -15.51 3.13
N GLY A 110 -7.33 -15.11 3.27
CA GLY A 110 -6.89 -14.24 4.35
C GLY A 110 -7.14 -12.76 4.08
N PRO A 111 -6.91 -11.92 5.09
CA PRO A 111 -7.13 -10.48 5.00
C PRO A 111 -6.10 -9.81 4.08
N ARG A 112 -6.51 -8.69 3.50
CA ARG A 112 -5.72 -7.88 2.57
C ARG A 112 -5.37 -6.51 3.15
N CYS A 113 -6.12 -6.05 4.16
CA CYS A 113 -5.95 -4.75 4.77
C CYS A 113 -4.83 -4.76 5.81
N THR A 114 -3.86 -3.87 5.65
CA THR A 114 -2.79 -3.66 6.63
C THR A 114 -3.38 -3.14 7.95
N PRO A 115 -2.96 -3.65 9.13
CA PRO A 115 -3.35 -3.07 10.41
C PRO A 115 -3.01 -1.58 10.48
N LEU A 116 -3.94 -0.76 10.95
CA LEU A 116 -3.71 0.66 11.20
C LEU A 116 -3.51 0.88 12.69
N LEU A 117 -2.36 1.48 13.06
CA LEU A 117 -2.02 1.81 14.45
C LEU A 117 -2.22 3.29 14.70
N HIS A 118 -3.00 3.62 15.73
CA HIS A 118 -3.21 5.00 16.16
C HIS A 118 -3.67 5.03 17.62
N ASP A 119 -3.10 5.93 18.43
CA ASP A 119 -3.48 6.18 19.83
C ASP A 119 -3.67 4.90 20.66
N ASN A 120 -2.65 4.05 20.70
CA ASN A 120 -2.67 2.76 21.41
C ASN A 120 -3.81 1.82 20.95
N ARG A 121 -4.28 1.96 19.70
CA ARG A 121 -5.28 1.09 19.08
C ARG A 121 -4.76 0.49 17.80
N VAL A 122 -5.24 -0.72 17.52
CA VAL A 122 -5.06 -1.43 16.26
C VAL A 122 -6.43 -1.55 15.61
N TYR A 123 -6.54 -1.04 14.38
CA TYR A 123 -7.73 -1.19 13.57
C TYR A 123 -7.46 -2.21 12.47
N THR A 124 -8.32 -3.20 12.34
CA THR A 124 -8.25 -4.22 11.28
C THR A 124 -9.57 -4.30 10.54
N PHE A 125 -9.50 -4.59 9.24
CA PHE A 125 -10.68 -4.75 8.40
C PHE A 125 -10.59 -6.08 7.66
N GLY A 126 -11.34 -7.07 8.14
CA GLY A 126 -11.33 -8.45 7.66
C GLY A 126 -11.91 -8.61 6.26
N ALA A 127 -11.61 -9.74 5.62
CA ALA A 127 -11.99 -10.00 4.23
C ALA A 127 -13.52 -10.00 4.00
N GLU A 128 -14.31 -10.29 5.04
CA GLU A 128 -15.78 -10.27 5.01
C GLU A 128 -16.41 -8.95 5.49
N GLY A 129 -15.60 -7.95 5.84
CA GLY A 129 -16.10 -6.67 6.31
C GLY A 129 -16.26 -6.57 7.84
N LEU A 130 -15.56 -7.40 8.62
CA LEU A 130 -15.45 -7.19 10.07
C LEU A 130 -14.42 -6.08 10.33
N LEU A 131 -14.90 -4.93 10.78
CA LEU A 131 -14.08 -3.80 11.22
C LEU A 131 -13.90 -3.88 12.73
N SER A 132 -12.66 -4.06 13.18
CA SER A 132 -12.34 -4.27 14.59
C SER A 132 -11.37 -3.22 15.10
N CYS A 133 -11.56 -2.82 16.35
CA CYS A 133 -10.63 -1.98 17.11
C CYS A 133 -10.17 -2.75 18.35
N LEU A 134 -8.87 -2.92 18.45
CA LEU A 134 -8.22 -3.61 19.57
C LEU A 134 -7.31 -2.65 20.33
N GLU A 135 -7.12 -2.90 21.60
CA GLU A 135 -6.07 -2.25 22.38
C GLU A 135 -4.70 -2.78 21.95
N ALA A 136 -3.78 -1.91 21.54
CA ALA A 136 -2.50 -2.31 20.98
C ALA A 136 -1.58 -3.04 21.98
N GLN A 137 -1.75 -2.79 23.29
CA GLN A 137 -0.90 -3.41 24.29
C GLN A 137 -1.32 -4.85 24.64
N THR A 138 -2.61 -5.16 24.62
CA THR A 138 -3.17 -6.40 25.14
C THR A 138 -3.91 -7.25 24.12
N GLY A 139 -4.30 -6.68 22.96
CA GLY A 139 -5.15 -7.32 21.98
C GLY A 139 -6.63 -7.41 22.39
N LYS A 140 -7.02 -6.76 23.52
CA LYS A 140 -8.42 -6.72 23.96
C LYS A 140 -9.27 -5.98 22.92
N GLN A 141 -10.35 -6.60 22.49
CA GLN A 141 -11.34 -5.95 21.62
C GLN A 141 -12.03 -4.82 22.36
N LEU A 142 -11.96 -3.61 21.80
CA LEU A 142 -12.65 -2.42 22.29
C LEU A 142 -14.04 -2.30 21.65
N TRP A 143 -14.10 -2.47 20.35
CA TRP A 143 -15.35 -2.57 19.59
C TRP A 143 -15.14 -3.33 18.27
N GLN A 144 -16.24 -3.78 17.69
CA GLN A 144 -16.28 -4.46 16.40
C GLN A 144 -17.58 -4.12 15.66
N ARG A 145 -17.52 -4.03 14.34
CA ARG A 145 -18.67 -3.86 13.45
C ARG A 145 -18.64 -4.86 12.31
N ASN A 146 -19.78 -5.38 11.96
CA ASN A 146 -19.95 -6.19 10.75
C ASN A 146 -20.55 -5.31 9.65
N THR A 147 -19.68 -4.67 8.87
CA THR A 147 -20.12 -3.74 7.83
C THR A 147 -20.91 -4.45 6.72
N ALA A 148 -20.65 -5.74 6.47
CA ALA A 148 -21.41 -6.52 5.49
C ALA A 148 -22.85 -6.79 5.93
N ALA A 149 -23.12 -6.84 7.23
CA ALA A 149 -24.46 -6.97 7.77
C ALA A 149 -25.19 -5.62 7.91
N GLU A 150 -24.43 -4.53 8.08
CA GLU A 150 -24.97 -3.19 8.30
C GLU A 150 -25.32 -2.45 7.01
N PHE A 151 -24.62 -2.75 5.92
CA PHE A 151 -24.78 -2.08 4.63
C PHE A 151 -25.15 -3.06 3.53
N GLU A 152 -25.95 -2.60 2.56
CA GLU A 152 -26.16 -3.33 1.31
C GLU A 152 -24.86 -3.26 0.47
N ILE A 153 -24.04 -4.30 0.50
CA ILE A 153 -22.78 -4.37 -0.23
C ILE A 153 -22.90 -5.41 -1.32
N PRO A 154 -22.86 -5.01 -2.61
CA PRO A 154 -22.82 -5.96 -3.72
C PRO A 154 -21.63 -6.89 -3.64
N GLY A 155 -21.77 -8.11 -4.14
CA GLY A 155 -20.72 -9.12 -4.17
C GLY A 155 -19.39 -8.56 -4.72
N ALA A 156 -18.29 -9.00 -4.15
CA ALA A 156 -16.95 -8.53 -4.46
C ALA A 156 -16.13 -9.63 -5.14
N PHE A 157 -15.15 -9.24 -5.97
CA PHE A 157 -14.20 -10.20 -6.53
C PHE A 157 -13.32 -10.83 -5.45
N PHE A 158 -12.70 -10.02 -4.60
CA PHE A 158 -11.64 -10.45 -3.68
C PHE A 158 -11.91 -10.07 -2.20
N GLY A 159 -13.16 -9.89 -1.79
CA GLY A 159 -13.49 -9.42 -0.44
C GLY A 159 -13.09 -7.96 -0.19
N VAL A 160 -12.84 -7.60 1.08
CA VAL A 160 -12.37 -6.26 1.45
C VAL A 160 -10.86 -6.14 1.22
N GLY A 161 -10.43 -5.07 0.55
CA GLY A 161 -9.02 -4.82 0.24
C GLY A 161 -8.53 -3.41 0.57
N SER A 162 -9.44 -2.46 0.84
CA SER A 162 -9.08 -1.09 1.19
C SER A 162 -8.75 -0.97 2.68
N THR A 163 -7.51 -0.56 2.98
CA THR A 163 -7.07 -0.29 4.36
C THR A 163 -7.73 0.99 4.90
N PRO A 164 -8.25 0.98 6.14
CA PRO A 164 -8.79 2.19 6.78
C PRO A 164 -7.75 3.29 6.94
N LEU A 165 -8.23 4.54 6.99
CA LEU A 165 -7.40 5.74 7.15
C LEU A 165 -7.83 6.51 8.40
N MET A 166 -6.86 6.90 9.25
CA MET A 166 -7.10 7.86 10.32
C MET A 166 -6.89 9.28 9.80
N GLU A 167 -7.93 10.11 9.85
CA GLU A 167 -7.87 11.48 9.36
C GLU A 167 -8.82 12.40 10.15
N GLY A 168 -8.33 13.57 10.57
CA GLY A 168 -9.13 14.56 11.30
C GLY A 168 -9.83 14.01 12.55
N GLY A 169 -9.19 13.06 13.25
CA GLY A 169 -9.76 12.41 14.45
C GLY A 169 -10.88 11.40 14.13
N LYS A 170 -11.06 11.01 12.87
CA LYS A 170 -12.05 10.02 12.40
C LYS A 170 -11.35 8.85 11.72
N LEU A 171 -11.93 7.67 11.85
CA LEU A 171 -11.52 6.49 11.08
C LEU A 171 -12.37 6.40 9.81
N LEU A 172 -11.74 6.60 8.66
CA LEU A 172 -12.39 6.54 7.35
C LEU A 172 -12.25 5.15 6.77
N VAL A 173 -13.34 4.59 6.26
CA VAL A 173 -13.39 3.20 5.78
C VAL A 173 -14.15 3.13 4.46
N MET A 174 -13.59 2.46 3.47
CA MET A 174 -14.27 2.17 2.21
C MET A 174 -15.04 0.85 2.34
N VAL A 175 -16.29 0.92 2.72
CA VAL A 175 -17.15 -0.26 2.93
C VAL A 175 -17.89 -0.69 1.66
N GLY A 176 -18.19 0.23 0.77
CA GLY A 176 -18.90 -0.07 -0.49
C GLY A 176 -20.42 -0.18 -0.34
N GLY A 177 -20.98 0.40 0.72
CA GLY A 177 -22.42 0.36 0.98
C GLY A 177 -23.24 1.15 -0.06
N GLN A 178 -24.35 0.58 -0.45
CA GLN A 178 -25.33 1.20 -1.33
C GLN A 178 -26.36 1.99 -0.50
N THR A 179 -26.93 3.11 -0.96
CA THR A 179 -26.71 3.71 -2.28
C THR A 179 -25.63 4.80 -2.23
N ASN A 180 -25.29 5.34 -1.09
CA ASN A 180 -24.38 6.49 -0.91
C ASN A 180 -23.45 6.33 0.31
N ALA A 181 -23.07 5.10 0.62
CA ALA A 181 -22.20 4.76 1.74
C ALA A 181 -20.97 3.95 1.28
N THR A 182 -20.39 4.29 0.11
CA THR A 182 -19.13 3.64 -0.32
C THR A 182 -18.01 3.94 0.65
N VAL A 183 -17.95 5.17 1.17
CA VAL A 183 -17.00 5.60 2.20
C VAL A 183 -17.79 6.07 3.42
N ILE A 184 -17.38 5.60 4.59
CA ILE A 184 -17.93 6.05 5.87
C ILE A 184 -16.83 6.62 6.76
N ALA A 185 -17.19 7.55 7.64
CA ALA A 185 -16.37 7.90 8.78
C ALA A 185 -16.98 7.36 10.05
N VAL A 186 -16.14 6.82 10.91
CA VAL A 186 -16.57 6.35 12.23
C VAL A 186 -15.75 7.02 13.33
N ASP A 187 -16.36 7.17 14.49
CA ASP A 187 -15.67 7.56 15.70
C ASP A 187 -14.66 6.46 16.07
N PRO A 188 -13.37 6.74 16.16
CA PRO A 188 -12.35 5.71 16.38
C PRO A 188 -12.43 5.07 17.77
N LYS A 189 -13.09 5.72 18.73
CA LYS A 189 -13.22 5.22 20.11
C LYS A 189 -14.42 4.29 20.27
N THR A 190 -15.51 4.57 19.56
CA THR A 190 -16.79 3.86 19.73
C THR A 190 -17.21 3.04 18.53
N GLY A 191 -16.62 3.24 17.36
CA GLY A 191 -17.01 2.63 16.09
C GLY A 191 -18.31 3.19 15.48
N LYS A 192 -18.96 4.20 16.09
CA LYS A 192 -20.21 4.77 15.58
C LYS A 192 -19.99 5.56 14.30
N THR A 193 -20.89 5.42 13.33
CA THR A 193 -20.86 6.20 12.10
C THR A 193 -21.07 7.69 12.40
N LEU A 194 -20.21 8.52 11.84
CA LEU A 194 -20.25 9.98 11.90
C LEU A 194 -20.86 10.58 10.64
N TRP A 195 -20.50 10.03 9.49
CA TRP A 195 -21.07 10.37 8.19
C TRP A 195 -20.87 9.22 7.18
N GLU A 196 -21.69 9.25 6.13
CA GLU A 196 -21.66 8.33 4.99
C GLU A 196 -21.57 9.15 3.69
N SER A 197 -20.80 8.68 2.72
CA SER A 197 -20.59 9.40 1.48
C SER A 197 -20.23 8.48 0.33
N VAL A 198 -20.28 9.06 -0.88
CA VAL A 198 -19.94 8.44 -2.16
C VAL A 198 -20.89 7.31 -2.53
N GLY A 199 -21.50 7.46 -3.69
CA GLY A 199 -22.41 6.46 -4.20
C GLY A 199 -22.93 6.82 -5.58
N GLU A 200 -24.07 6.29 -5.91
CA GLU A 200 -24.70 6.38 -7.23
C GLU A 200 -24.81 7.82 -7.78
N LYS A 201 -25.22 8.76 -6.94
CA LYS A 201 -25.40 10.17 -7.33
C LYS A 201 -24.13 10.91 -7.75
N ASN A 202 -22.97 10.37 -7.46
CA ASN A 202 -21.69 11.02 -7.72
C ASN A 202 -21.13 10.72 -9.12
N TRP A 203 -21.76 9.82 -9.85
CA TRP A 203 -21.25 9.33 -11.12
C TRP A 203 -22.17 9.68 -12.28
N THR A 204 -21.69 10.56 -13.16
CA THR A 204 -22.34 10.94 -14.42
C THR A 204 -21.33 10.89 -15.56
N GLY A 205 -21.79 10.60 -16.77
CA GLY A 205 -20.98 10.67 -17.98
C GLY A 205 -20.32 9.34 -18.38
N GLN A 206 -19.23 9.45 -19.08
CA GLN A 206 -18.55 8.36 -19.78
C GLN A 206 -17.27 7.94 -19.09
N PRO A 207 -16.88 6.66 -19.07
CA PRO A 207 -15.56 6.27 -18.66
C PRO A 207 -14.51 6.94 -19.55
N MET A 208 -13.47 7.49 -18.92
CA MET A 208 -12.42 8.23 -19.61
C MET A 208 -11.43 7.33 -20.34
N LEU A 209 -11.20 6.13 -19.80
CA LEU A 209 -10.22 5.16 -20.29
C LEU A 209 -10.90 3.83 -20.56
N GLY A 210 -10.26 3.01 -21.37
CA GLY A 210 -10.72 1.70 -21.80
C GLY A 210 -10.33 1.44 -23.25
N TRP A 211 -10.79 0.33 -23.81
CA TRP A 211 -10.51 -0.03 -25.19
C TRP A 211 -11.23 0.92 -26.15
N PRO A 212 -10.56 1.44 -27.18
CA PRO A 212 -11.22 2.26 -28.20
C PRO A 212 -12.40 1.51 -28.84
N GLY A 213 -13.53 2.20 -29.00
CA GLY A 213 -14.72 1.64 -29.66
C GLY A 213 -15.67 0.85 -28.75
N GLU A 214 -15.33 0.62 -27.47
CA GLU A 214 -16.27 -0.01 -26.54
C GLU A 214 -17.43 0.91 -26.16
N ARG A 215 -18.52 0.30 -25.72
CA ARG A 215 -19.70 1.02 -25.24
C ARG A 215 -19.41 1.70 -23.90
N THR A 216 -20.09 2.83 -23.67
CA THR A 216 -20.11 3.47 -22.35
C THR A 216 -20.58 2.51 -21.27
N VAL A 217 -19.84 2.42 -20.19
CA VAL A 217 -20.29 1.72 -18.99
C VAL A 217 -21.34 2.56 -18.29
N GLN A 218 -22.50 1.98 -18.07
CA GLN A 218 -23.56 2.64 -17.31
C GLN A 218 -23.48 2.22 -15.84
N TRP A 219 -23.79 3.16 -14.95
CA TRP A 219 -23.92 2.86 -13.54
C TRP A 219 -25.03 1.82 -13.30
N ARG A 220 -24.71 0.83 -12.48
CA ARG A 220 -25.67 -0.18 -12.00
C ARG A 220 -25.73 -0.12 -10.48
N ARG A 221 -26.92 0.12 -9.93
CA ARG A 221 -27.14 0.26 -8.48
C ARG A 221 -26.54 -0.89 -7.65
N TRP A 222 -26.64 -2.10 -8.14
CA TRP A 222 -26.15 -3.30 -7.44
C TRP A 222 -24.72 -3.67 -7.79
N GLU A 223 -23.99 -2.78 -8.39
CA GLU A 223 -22.59 -2.99 -8.69
C GLU A 223 -21.72 -2.64 -7.50
N LYS A 224 -20.65 -3.42 -7.25
CA LYS A 224 -19.68 -3.11 -6.21
C LYS A 224 -19.04 -1.74 -6.47
N THR A 225 -19.06 -0.88 -5.44
CA THR A 225 -18.47 0.46 -5.51
C THR A 225 -17.09 0.54 -4.85
N ALA A 226 -16.86 -0.25 -3.79
CA ALA A 226 -15.54 -0.32 -3.17
C ALA A 226 -14.50 -0.90 -4.14
N SER A 227 -13.32 -0.33 -4.10
CA SER A 227 -12.13 -0.83 -4.78
C SER A 227 -11.18 -1.52 -3.79
N TYR A 228 -9.99 -1.90 -4.27
CA TYR A 228 -8.89 -2.41 -3.44
C TYR A 228 -7.82 -1.34 -3.18
N ALA A 229 -7.99 -0.15 -3.75
CA ALA A 229 -7.21 1.04 -3.42
C ALA A 229 -7.59 1.53 -2.01
N SER A 230 -6.60 1.93 -1.23
CA SER A 230 -6.85 2.51 0.09
C SER A 230 -7.09 4.01 0.01
N LEU A 231 -7.76 4.54 1.01
CA LEU A 231 -7.96 5.98 1.15
C LEU A 231 -6.64 6.68 1.48
N ILE A 232 -6.45 7.88 0.96
CA ILE A 232 -5.29 8.71 1.28
C ILE A 232 -5.71 10.16 1.51
N ALA A 233 -5.16 10.79 2.54
CA ALA A 233 -5.40 12.19 2.83
C ALA A 233 -4.25 13.07 2.36
N SER A 234 -4.57 14.29 1.92
CA SER A 234 -3.59 15.29 1.53
C SER A 234 -4.08 16.70 1.80
N GLU A 235 -3.23 17.65 1.51
CA GLU A 235 -3.57 19.07 1.49
C GLU A 235 -3.48 19.59 0.07
N ILE A 236 -4.57 20.17 -0.45
CA ILE A 236 -4.64 20.78 -1.77
C ILE A 236 -4.90 22.29 -1.57
N HIS A 237 -3.90 23.12 -1.89
CA HIS A 237 -3.92 24.57 -1.66
C HIS A 237 -4.40 24.96 -0.25
N GLY A 238 -3.87 24.30 0.79
CA GLY A 238 -4.22 24.57 2.19
C GLY A 238 -5.54 23.91 2.65
N ARG A 239 -6.30 23.27 1.77
CA ARG A 239 -7.50 22.51 2.16
C ARG A 239 -7.18 21.05 2.38
N ARG A 240 -7.49 20.54 3.57
CA ARG A 240 -7.37 19.11 3.88
C ARG A 240 -8.47 18.31 3.19
N VAL A 241 -8.10 17.26 2.47
CA VAL A 241 -9.01 16.41 1.68
C VAL A 241 -8.62 14.94 1.78
N VAL A 242 -9.57 14.07 1.40
CA VAL A 242 -9.36 12.63 1.27
C VAL A 242 -9.64 12.21 -0.17
N HIS A 243 -8.72 11.45 -0.73
CA HIS A 243 -8.86 10.85 -2.04
C HIS A 243 -9.30 9.40 -1.90
N ALA A 244 -10.42 9.07 -2.51
CA ALA A 244 -10.98 7.72 -2.58
C ALA A 244 -11.02 7.27 -4.04
N LEU A 245 -10.09 6.39 -4.43
CA LEU A 245 -10.17 5.75 -5.73
C LEU A 245 -11.08 4.54 -5.61
N THR A 246 -12.35 4.75 -5.90
CA THR A 246 -13.37 3.70 -5.93
C THR A 246 -13.28 2.86 -7.19
N ARG A 247 -14.12 1.84 -7.32
CA ARG A 247 -14.19 1.06 -8.57
C ARG A 247 -14.62 1.90 -9.76
N GLN A 248 -15.44 2.94 -9.56
CA GLN A 248 -15.92 3.83 -10.63
C GLN A 248 -14.93 4.94 -10.97
N GLY A 249 -14.08 5.31 -10.02
CA GLY A 249 -13.11 6.37 -10.24
C GLY A 249 -12.69 7.09 -8.97
N LEU A 250 -12.05 8.24 -9.16
CA LEU A 250 -11.58 9.08 -8.08
C LEU A 250 -12.69 9.98 -7.55
N THR A 251 -12.87 10.01 -6.23
CA THR A 251 -13.58 11.07 -5.52
C THR A 251 -12.66 11.77 -4.55
N VAL A 252 -12.83 13.08 -4.41
CA VAL A 252 -12.15 13.91 -3.41
C VAL A 252 -13.18 14.38 -2.41
N LEU A 253 -12.94 14.13 -1.13
CA LEU A 253 -13.89 14.33 -0.05
C LEU A 253 -13.36 15.35 0.96
N ASP A 254 -14.27 16.13 1.55
CA ASP A 254 -13.99 16.81 2.82
C ASP A 254 -14.02 15.79 3.96
N PRO A 255 -12.94 15.64 4.74
CA PRO A 255 -12.91 14.65 5.82
C PRO A 255 -13.83 15.00 7.00
N ASN A 256 -14.33 16.24 7.08
CA ASN A 256 -15.17 16.66 8.21
C ASN A 256 -16.58 16.09 8.13
N ASP A 257 -17.18 16.10 6.96
CA ASP A 257 -18.58 15.75 6.74
C ASP A 257 -18.82 14.77 5.57
N GLY A 258 -17.75 14.39 4.85
CA GLY A 258 -17.84 13.49 3.70
C GLY A 258 -18.35 14.17 2.42
N GLN A 259 -18.48 15.51 2.38
CA GLN A 259 -18.88 16.20 1.17
C GLN A 259 -17.97 15.84 -0.01
N VAL A 260 -18.57 15.40 -1.12
CA VAL A 260 -17.82 15.15 -2.35
C VAL A 260 -17.52 16.50 -3.02
N LEU A 261 -16.25 16.85 -3.10
CA LEU A 261 -15.74 18.08 -3.68
C LEU A 261 -15.47 17.95 -5.17
N PHE A 262 -15.02 16.75 -5.58
CA PHE A 262 -14.69 16.44 -6.97
C PHE A 262 -14.91 14.95 -7.24
N SER A 263 -15.31 14.60 -8.46
CA SER A 263 -15.39 13.23 -8.95
C SER A 263 -14.88 13.17 -10.38
N ARG A 264 -14.15 12.10 -10.69
CA ARG A 264 -13.67 11.79 -12.02
C ARG A 264 -13.81 10.30 -12.29
N TRP A 265 -14.49 9.96 -13.36
CA TRP A 265 -14.56 8.57 -13.80
C TRP A 265 -13.17 8.05 -14.18
N PHE A 266 -12.81 6.90 -13.63
CA PHE A 266 -11.59 6.19 -13.93
C PHE A 266 -11.82 4.69 -13.73
N ARG A 267 -12.25 4.03 -14.80
CA ARG A 267 -12.56 2.60 -14.80
C ARG A 267 -12.37 2.05 -16.19
N ALA A 268 -11.73 0.86 -16.32
CA ALA A 268 -11.80 0.09 -17.55
C ALA A 268 -13.23 -0.35 -17.85
N ARG A 269 -13.56 -0.53 -19.13
CA ARG A 269 -14.91 -0.86 -19.59
C ARG A 269 -15.30 -2.32 -19.43
N ALA A 270 -14.49 -3.11 -18.73
CA ALA A 270 -14.76 -4.51 -18.45
C ALA A 270 -15.40 -4.68 -17.07
N ASP A 271 -16.37 -5.59 -16.96
CA ASP A 271 -17.11 -5.81 -15.73
C ASP A 271 -16.23 -6.35 -14.58
N ASP A 272 -15.15 -7.05 -14.91
CA ASP A 272 -14.17 -7.60 -13.95
C ASP A 272 -12.99 -6.66 -13.68
N SER A 273 -13.05 -5.40 -14.13
CA SER A 273 -12.01 -4.41 -13.83
C SER A 273 -12.05 -3.96 -12.37
N VAL A 274 -10.87 -3.72 -11.82
CA VAL A 274 -10.72 -3.15 -10.47
C VAL A 274 -9.66 -2.06 -10.45
N ASN A 275 -9.78 -1.16 -9.47
CA ASN A 275 -8.74 -0.21 -9.09
C ASN A 275 -8.12 -0.71 -7.78
N ALA A 276 -6.79 -0.84 -7.74
CA ALA A 276 -6.12 -1.39 -6.56
C ALA A 276 -4.94 -0.53 -6.08
N MET A 277 -4.37 0.32 -6.94
CA MET A 277 -3.33 1.27 -6.52
C MET A 277 -3.94 2.38 -5.67
N THR A 278 -3.45 2.55 -4.43
CA THR A 278 -3.74 3.74 -3.62
C THR A 278 -3.24 4.98 -4.37
N PRO A 279 -4.03 6.06 -4.51
CA PRO A 279 -3.59 7.26 -5.21
C PRO A 279 -2.27 7.80 -4.66
N LEU A 280 -1.35 8.19 -5.54
CA LEU A 280 -0.11 8.85 -5.13
C LEU A 280 -0.35 10.37 -5.12
N VAL A 281 -0.14 10.99 -3.96
CA VAL A 281 -0.31 12.44 -3.81
C VAL A 281 1.05 13.12 -3.68
N ILE A 282 1.27 14.19 -4.44
CA ILE A 282 2.50 14.96 -4.46
C ILE A 282 2.14 16.46 -4.54
N GLY A 283 2.24 17.16 -3.41
CA GLY A 283 1.78 18.56 -3.35
C GLY A 283 0.30 18.66 -3.70
N ASN A 284 -0.04 19.43 -4.71
CA ASN A 284 -1.41 19.58 -5.21
C ASN A 284 -1.80 18.56 -6.28
N ASP A 285 -0.91 17.63 -6.62
CA ASP A 285 -1.12 16.67 -7.70
C ASP A 285 -1.52 15.30 -7.16
N VAL A 286 -2.38 14.60 -7.90
CA VAL A 286 -2.87 13.26 -7.61
C VAL A 286 -2.68 12.37 -8.83
N LEU A 287 -1.88 11.33 -8.69
CA LEU A 287 -1.72 10.28 -9.70
C LEU A 287 -2.62 9.11 -9.35
N ILE A 288 -3.45 8.70 -10.29
CA ILE A 288 -4.23 7.46 -10.26
C ILE A 288 -3.80 6.55 -11.39
N SER A 289 -3.82 5.25 -11.15
CA SER A 289 -3.39 4.25 -12.15
C SER A 289 -4.13 2.93 -11.97
N SER A 290 -4.25 2.19 -13.07
CA SER A 290 -4.73 0.82 -13.06
C SER A 290 -4.11 0.04 -14.23
N ALA A 291 -3.67 -1.18 -13.94
CA ALA A 291 -3.18 -2.12 -14.94
C ALA A 291 -4.30 -2.93 -15.61
N TYR A 292 -5.53 -2.84 -15.11
CA TYR A 292 -6.65 -3.58 -15.67
C TYR A 292 -7.06 -3.00 -17.01
N TYR A 293 -7.07 -3.87 -18.03
CA TYR A 293 -7.52 -3.57 -19.40
C TYR A 293 -6.91 -2.29 -19.96
N ARG A 294 -5.63 -2.06 -19.68
CA ARG A 294 -4.86 -0.91 -20.15
C ARG A 294 -5.48 0.44 -19.80
N SER A 295 -5.99 0.56 -18.58
CA SER A 295 -6.52 1.85 -18.10
C SER A 295 -5.44 2.92 -17.97
N GLY A 296 -4.18 2.51 -17.74
CA GLY A 296 -3.05 3.43 -17.67
C GLY A 296 -3.02 4.27 -16.42
N SER A 297 -2.48 5.47 -16.55
CA SER A 297 -2.36 6.44 -15.47
C SER A 297 -2.89 7.81 -15.89
N VAL A 298 -3.34 8.58 -14.89
CA VAL A 298 -3.76 9.99 -15.05
C VAL A 298 -3.14 10.79 -13.92
N LEU A 299 -2.42 11.86 -14.26
CA LEU A 299 -1.97 12.88 -13.32
C LEU A 299 -2.94 14.06 -13.35
N LEU A 300 -3.48 14.39 -12.19
CA LEU A 300 -4.43 15.47 -11.98
C LEU A 300 -3.81 16.53 -11.07
N ARG A 301 -3.90 17.79 -11.42
CA ARG A 301 -3.53 18.93 -10.58
C ARG A 301 -4.76 19.57 -9.97
N GLY A 302 -4.85 19.56 -8.65
CA GLY A 302 -5.93 20.19 -7.91
C GLY A 302 -5.82 21.72 -7.93
N GLY A 303 -6.95 22.38 -8.14
CA GLY A 303 -7.09 23.82 -8.03
C GLY A 303 -7.47 24.26 -6.60
N PRO A 304 -7.54 25.58 -6.36
CA PRO A 304 -7.96 26.14 -5.07
C PRO A 304 -9.29 25.57 -4.61
N GLY A 305 -9.39 25.26 -3.30
CA GLY A 305 -10.60 24.67 -2.72
C GLY A 305 -10.83 23.21 -3.05
N ALA A 306 -9.95 22.56 -3.83
CA ALA A 306 -10.01 21.14 -4.22
C ALA A 306 -11.35 20.71 -4.88
N THR A 307 -12.05 21.64 -5.53
CA THR A 307 -13.33 21.39 -6.21
C THR A 307 -13.19 21.21 -7.72
N ASN A 308 -11.98 21.45 -8.25
CA ASN A 308 -11.63 21.23 -9.64
C ASN A 308 -10.23 20.64 -9.74
N PHE A 309 -10.03 19.76 -10.70
CA PHE A 309 -8.76 19.14 -11.01
C PHE A 309 -8.54 19.17 -12.52
N THR A 310 -7.36 19.63 -12.92
CA THR A 310 -6.96 19.68 -14.34
C THR A 310 -6.09 18.47 -14.63
N GLU A 311 -6.38 17.78 -15.72
CA GLU A 311 -5.51 16.73 -16.25
C GLU A 311 -4.22 17.35 -16.77
N ILE A 312 -3.08 16.90 -16.21
CA ILE A 312 -1.76 17.28 -16.71
C ILE A 312 -1.36 16.36 -17.84
N TRP A 313 -1.53 15.06 -17.63
CA TRP A 313 -1.37 14.03 -18.64
C TRP A 313 -2.16 12.78 -18.30
N SER A 314 -2.43 11.97 -19.33
CA SER A 314 -2.90 10.60 -19.22
C SER A 314 -2.20 9.72 -20.24
N GLY A 315 -1.96 8.45 -19.91
CA GLY A 315 -1.26 7.55 -20.82
C GLY A 315 -0.92 6.20 -20.23
N LEU A 316 -0.19 5.40 -21.02
CA LEU A 316 0.20 4.02 -20.70
C LEU A 316 1.65 3.91 -20.23
N GLY A 317 2.33 5.03 -19.96
CA GLY A 317 3.70 5.05 -19.45
C GLY A 317 3.84 4.27 -18.14
N LEU A 318 2.83 4.34 -17.28
CA LEU A 318 2.67 3.51 -16.09
C LEU A 318 1.29 2.83 -16.13
N GLU A 319 1.25 1.56 -15.74
CA GLU A 319 0.04 0.76 -15.55
C GLU A 319 0.18 0.00 -14.24
N MET A 320 -0.04 0.71 -13.12
CA MET A 320 0.20 0.17 -11.78
C MET A 320 -0.91 -0.79 -11.36
N HIS A 321 -0.55 -1.91 -10.73
CA HIS A 321 -1.56 -2.87 -10.25
C HIS A 321 -2.02 -2.52 -8.84
N TRP A 322 -1.25 -2.87 -7.80
CA TRP A 322 -1.57 -2.55 -6.39
C TRP A 322 -0.53 -1.65 -5.72
N SER A 323 0.72 -1.67 -6.20
CA SER A 323 1.79 -0.85 -5.65
C SER A 323 1.74 0.58 -6.21
N GLN A 324 2.20 1.54 -5.41
CA GLN A 324 2.41 2.91 -5.89
C GLN A 324 3.77 3.03 -6.59
N PRO A 325 3.91 3.90 -7.58
CA PRO A 325 5.22 4.34 -8.03
C PRO A 325 5.84 5.27 -6.98
N ILE A 326 7.16 5.34 -6.96
CA ILE A 326 7.91 6.26 -6.10
C ILE A 326 8.42 7.43 -6.93
N ARG A 327 8.19 8.66 -6.46
CA ARG A 327 8.80 9.85 -7.06
C ARG A 327 10.18 10.10 -6.50
N VAL A 328 11.16 10.25 -7.40
CA VAL A 328 12.50 10.75 -7.06
C VAL A 328 12.87 11.86 -8.05
N GLY A 329 13.01 13.06 -7.54
CA GLY A 329 13.23 14.24 -8.39
C GLY A 329 12.10 14.47 -9.39
N ALA A 330 12.43 14.54 -10.67
CA ALA A 330 11.50 14.74 -11.78
C ALA A 330 10.91 13.43 -12.34
N HIS A 331 11.17 12.27 -11.73
CA HIS A 331 10.77 10.98 -12.29
C HIS A 331 9.99 10.11 -11.30
N LEU A 332 9.17 9.24 -11.87
CA LEU A 332 8.44 8.18 -11.19
C LEU A 332 9.06 6.82 -11.54
N TYR A 333 9.22 5.96 -10.55
CA TYR A 333 9.73 4.60 -10.70
C TYR A 333 8.67 3.61 -10.21
N GLY A 334 8.28 2.65 -11.03
CA GLY A 334 7.21 1.71 -10.67
C GLY A 334 7.26 0.41 -11.45
N PHE A 335 6.69 -0.64 -10.85
CA PHE A 335 6.42 -1.91 -11.53
C PHE A 335 5.09 -1.79 -12.27
N SER A 336 5.14 -1.82 -13.59
CA SER A 336 4.02 -1.60 -14.49
C SER A 336 3.58 -2.90 -15.13
N GLY A 337 2.28 -3.15 -15.18
CA GLY A 337 1.69 -4.34 -15.79
C GLY A 337 0.77 -5.14 -14.88
N ARG A 338 -0.11 -5.95 -15.49
CA ARG A 338 -1.13 -6.72 -14.76
C ARG A 338 -0.66 -8.10 -14.33
N ASN A 339 0.07 -8.78 -15.19
CA ASN A 339 0.48 -10.17 -15.01
C ASN A 339 1.90 -10.38 -15.56
N GLU A 340 2.55 -11.47 -15.18
CA GLU A 340 3.68 -11.99 -15.92
C GLU A 340 3.19 -12.50 -17.31
N PRO A 341 3.91 -12.25 -18.40
CA PRO A 341 5.23 -11.58 -18.48
C PRO A 341 5.16 -10.05 -18.68
N ASP A 342 4.00 -9.43 -18.55
CA ASP A 342 3.81 -7.99 -18.89
C ASP A 342 4.32 -7.03 -17.80
N ALA A 343 4.62 -7.56 -16.61
CA ALA A 343 5.11 -6.75 -15.51
C ALA A 343 6.57 -6.36 -15.72
N VAL A 344 6.81 -5.04 -15.77
CA VAL A 344 8.12 -4.45 -16.08
C VAL A 344 8.42 -3.30 -15.13
N LEU A 345 9.70 -3.05 -14.87
CA LEU A 345 10.12 -1.86 -14.14
C LEU A 345 10.25 -0.69 -15.12
N ARG A 346 9.59 0.42 -14.80
CA ARG A 346 9.60 1.65 -15.62
C ARG A 346 10.06 2.86 -14.83
N CYS A 347 10.72 3.77 -15.55
CA CYS A 347 10.95 5.15 -15.16
C CYS A 347 10.20 6.04 -16.14
N VAL A 348 9.39 6.95 -15.60
CA VAL A 348 8.67 7.94 -16.42
C VAL A 348 8.90 9.34 -15.87
N GLU A 349 8.90 10.31 -16.76
CA GLU A 349 8.98 11.73 -16.38
C GLU A 349 7.66 12.14 -15.69
N TYR A 350 7.79 12.82 -14.56
CA TYR A 350 6.63 13.13 -13.72
C TYR A 350 5.65 14.11 -14.39
N GLU A 351 6.15 15.16 -15.02
CA GLU A 351 5.29 16.22 -15.58
C GLU A 351 4.63 15.85 -16.91
N THR A 352 5.13 14.83 -17.62
CA THR A 352 4.64 14.47 -18.96
C THR A 352 4.09 13.05 -19.05
N GLY A 353 4.43 12.17 -18.10
CA GLY A 353 4.15 10.75 -18.20
C GLY A 353 4.96 10.01 -19.27
N THR A 354 5.94 10.68 -19.87
CA THR A 354 6.80 10.11 -20.92
C THR A 354 7.74 9.05 -20.32
N MET A 355 7.80 7.89 -20.93
CA MET A 355 8.67 6.81 -20.50
C MET A 355 10.14 7.17 -20.80
N ALA A 356 10.97 7.28 -19.75
CA ALA A 356 12.39 7.50 -19.85
C ALA A 356 13.12 6.19 -20.18
N TRP A 357 12.76 5.10 -19.51
CA TRP A 357 13.25 3.77 -19.80
C TRP A 357 12.31 2.70 -19.23
N GLU A 358 12.44 1.49 -19.80
CA GLU A 358 11.78 0.27 -19.36
C GLU A 358 12.82 -0.83 -19.19
N ARG A 359 12.67 -1.64 -18.16
CA ARG A 359 13.43 -2.88 -17.96
C ARG A 359 12.48 -4.05 -17.85
N SER A 360 12.46 -4.86 -18.90
CA SER A 360 11.77 -6.15 -18.94
C SER A 360 12.73 -7.24 -18.45
N GLU A 361 12.26 -8.08 -17.54
CA GLU A 361 12.96 -9.28 -17.11
C GLU A 361 12.14 -10.47 -17.57
N ARG A 362 12.53 -11.06 -18.70
CA ARG A 362 11.90 -12.26 -19.23
C ARG A 362 12.83 -13.43 -19.07
N TRP A 363 12.27 -14.58 -18.78
CA TRP A 363 13.02 -15.82 -18.87
C TRP A 363 13.43 -16.08 -20.32
N PRO A 364 14.69 -16.45 -20.58
CA PRO A 364 15.10 -16.86 -21.91
C PRO A 364 14.23 -18.01 -22.40
N PRO A 365 13.74 -18.00 -23.64
CA PRO A 365 13.05 -19.15 -24.23
C PRO A 365 13.96 -20.38 -24.13
N HIS A 366 13.41 -21.48 -23.64
CA HIS A 366 14.12 -22.76 -23.52
C HIS A 366 15.24 -22.83 -22.44
N SER A 367 15.32 -21.90 -21.52
CA SER A 367 16.22 -22.05 -20.37
C SER A 367 15.71 -23.12 -19.42
N ALA A 368 16.56 -24.10 -19.08
CA ALA A 368 16.25 -25.09 -18.05
C ALA A 368 16.19 -24.48 -16.63
N GLU A 369 16.87 -23.36 -16.42
CA GLU A 369 16.85 -22.57 -15.20
C GLU A 369 16.20 -21.24 -15.48
N GLN A 370 15.12 -20.97 -14.80
CA GLN A 370 14.44 -19.67 -14.84
C GLN A 370 15.03 -18.78 -13.75
N PRO A 371 15.84 -17.76 -14.11
CA PRO A 371 16.38 -16.86 -13.10
C PRO A 371 15.24 -16.12 -12.41
N PRO A 372 15.38 -15.81 -11.09
CA PRO A 372 14.37 -15.04 -10.39
C PRO A 372 14.20 -13.66 -11.03
N VAL A 373 12.95 -13.28 -11.29
CA VAL A 373 12.54 -11.98 -11.83
C VAL A 373 11.69 -11.24 -10.80
N PHE A 374 11.64 -9.90 -10.88
CA PHE A 374 10.82 -9.12 -9.97
C PHE A 374 9.33 -9.28 -10.25
N GLY A 375 8.95 -9.38 -11.51
CA GLY A 375 7.56 -9.36 -11.89
C GLY A 375 6.86 -8.08 -11.44
N ARG A 376 5.67 -8.22 -10.88
CA ARG A 376 5.02 -7.12 -10.16
C ARG A 376 5.68 -6.97 -8.80
N GLY A 377 6.01 -5.77 -8.40
CA GLY A 377 6.71 -5.54 -7.15
C GLY A 377 6.25 -4.27 -6.43
N SER A 378 6.82 -4.05 -5.26
CA SER A 378 6.60 -2.87 -4.45
C SER A 378 7.92 -2.26 -4.03
N PHE A 379 7.96 -0.94 -3.85
CA PHE A 379 9.15 -0.19 -3.43
C PHE A 379 9.00 0.44 -2.06
N ILE A 380 10.14 0.62 -1.39
CA ILE A 380 10.37 1.63 -0.35
C ILE A 380 11.52 2.53 -0.82
N LEU A 381 11.39 3.85 -0.65
CA LEU A 381 12.49 4.79 -0.81
C LEU A 381 13.13 5.04 0.56
N ALA A 382 14.41 4.71 0.70
CA ALA A 382 15.21 5.00 1.89
C ALA A 382 16.63 5.43 1.48
N GLU A 383 17.19 6.43 2.14
CA GLU A 383 18.52 6.99 1.81
C GLU A 383 18.73 7.27 0.31
N GLY A 384 17.69 7.73 -0.39
CA GLY A 384 17.76 8.02 -1.82
C GLY A 384 17.87 6.78 -2.72
N ARG A 385 17.64 5.57 -2.18
CA ARG A 385 17.66 4.30 -2.92
C ARG A 385 16.30 3.61 -2.87
N LEU A 386 15.97 2.88 -3.93
CA LEU A 386 14.72 2.11 -4.03
C LEU A 386 14.98 0.65 -3.62
N LEU A 387 14.39 0.27 -2.50
CA LEU A 387 14.36 -1.11 -2.03
C LEU A 387 13.12 -1.80 -2.58
N ALA A 388 13.30 -2.86 -3.35
CA ALA A 388 12.26 -3.56 -4.07
C ALA A 388 11.98 -4.95 -3.49
N LEU A 389 10.70 -5.31 -3.39
CA LEU A 389 10.25 -6.68 -3.24
C LEU A 389 9.44 -7.09 -4.47
N GLY A 390 9.96 -8.05 -5.24
CA GLY A 390 9.24 -8.68 -6.34
C GLY A 390 8.22 -9.70 -5.86
N GLU A 391 7.21 -9.99 -6.66
CA GLU A 391 6.12 -10.89 -6.28
C GLU A 391 6.53 -12.36 -6.07
N GLY A 392 7.70 -12.77 -6.57
CA GLY A 392 8.31 -14.08 -6.30
C GLY A 392 9.23 -14.12 -5.09
N GLY A 393 9.34 -13.05 -4.31
CA GLY A 393 10.22 -12.97 -3.14
C GLY A 393 11.65 -12.51 -3.46
N LEU A 394 11.88 -11.93 -4.64
CA LEU A 394 13.16 -11.35 -5.02
C LEU A 394 13.33 -9.97 -4.37
N LEU A 395 14.33 -9.83 -3.51
CA LEU A 395 14.74 -8.55 -2.92
C LEU A 395 15.74 -7.87 -3.85
N GLY A 396 15.57 -6.57 -4.09
CA GLY A 396 16.50 -5.76 -4.88
C GLY A 396 16.73 -4.38 -4.30
N LEU A 397 17.86 -3.78 -4.66
CA LEU A 397 18.18 -2.39 -4.34
C LEU A 397 18.58 -1.68 -5.60
N PHE A 398 18.04 -0.48 -5.85
CA PHE A 398 18.29 0.31 -7.03
C PHE A 398 18.70 1.73 -6.67
N GLN A 399 19.65 2.28 -7.42
CA GLN A 399 19.91 3.71 -7.44
C GLN A 399 18.96 4.35 -8.44
N PRO A 400 18.08 5.28 -8.02
CA PRO A 400 17.25 6.01 -8.96
C PRO A 400 18.12 6.73 -9.99
N ASN A 401 17.89 6.45 -11.26
CA ASN A 401 18.62 7.04 -12.37
C ASN A 401 17.66 7.24 -13.55
N PRO A 402 17.49 8.48 -14.07
CA PRO A 402 16.54 8.75 -15.14
C PRO A 402 16.99 8.24 -16.51
N VAL A 403 18.25 7.87 -16.66
CA VAL A 403 18.82 7.45 -17.97
C VAL A 403 18.80 5.94 -18.13
N ARG A 404 18.94 5.19 -17.01
CA ARG A 404 19.01 3.72 -17.03
C ARG A 404 18.57 3.10 -15.71
N CYS A 405 18.16 1.86 -15.76
CA CYS A 405 17.96 1.05 -14.56
C CYS A 405 19.33 0.71 -13.95
N GLU A 406 19.59 1.19 -12.75
CA GLU A 406 20.85 0.99 -12.04
C GLU A 406 20.62 0.16 -10.78
N GLU A 407 20.98 -1.12 -10.86
CA GLU A 407 20.76 -2.09 -9.77
C GLU A 407 22.02 -2.20 -8.91
N LEU A 408 21.84 -2.09 -7.59
CA LEU A 408 22.90 -2.19 -6.58
C LEU A 408 22.99 -3.59 -5.95
N GLY A 409 22.22 -4.53 -6.43
CA GLY A 409 22.21 -5.94 -6.03
C GLY A 409 20.82 -6.49 -5.86
N ARG A 410 20.73 -7.83 -5.95
CA ARG A 410 19.52 -8.62 -5.74
C ARG A 410 19.83 -9.89 -4.99
N TRP A 411 18.81 -10.44 -4.35
CA TRP A 411 18.87 -11.71 -3.64
C TRP A 411 17.50 -12.35 -3.55
N GLN A 412 17.38 -13.62 -3.96
CA GLN A 412 16.17 -14.38 -3.74
C GLN A 412 16.10 -14.75 -2.28
N VAL A 413 15.08 -14.26 -1.57
CA VAL A 413 14.84 -14.63 -0.19
C VAL A 413 14.40 -16.10 -0.16
N PRO A 414 15.19 -17.03 0.45
CA PRO A 414 14.97 -18.47 0.21
C PRO A 414 13.63 -19.01 0.70
N SER A 415 13.05 -18.41 1.73
CA SER A 415 11.78 -18.83 2.32
C SER A 415 10.56 -18.13 1.74
N LEU A 416 10.77 -17.10 0.91
CA LEU A 416 9.67 -16.39 0.26
C LEU A 416 9.40 -16.98 -1.13
N HIS A 417 8.13 -17.15 -1.43
CA HIS A 417 7.65 -17.64 -2.71
C HIS A 417 6.42 -16.83 -3.16
N TYR A 418 6.07 -16.99 -4.40
CA TYR A 418 4.87 -16.35 -4.96
C TYR A 418 3.59 -16.79 -4.21
N PRO A 419 2.70 -15.85 -3.85
CA PRO A 419 2.77 -14.42 -4.14
C PRO A 419 3.27 -13.59 -2.94
N CYS A 420 4.18 -12.65 -3.19
CA CYS A 420 4.62 -11.62 -2.23
C CYS A 420 3.95 -10.28 -2.59
N TRP A 421 2.64 -10.16 -2.36
CA TRP A 421 1.88 -8.96 -2.72
C TRP A 421 1.74 -7.94 -1.59
N ALA A 422 2.11 -8.32 -0.38
CA ALA A 422 2.25 -7.36 0.72
C ALA A 422 3.48 -6.47 0.48
N GLY A 423 3.32 -5.15 0.60
CA GLY A 423 4.46 -4.24 0.49
C GLY A 423 5.50 -4.49 1.58
N PRO A 424 6.79 -4.25 1.30
CA PRO A 424 7.84 -4.32 2.30
C PRO A 424 7.62 -3.27 3.40
N VAL A 425 8.14 -3.53 4.60
CA VAL A 425 8.06 -2.65 5.77
C VAL A 425 9.45 -2.46 6.34
N LEU A 426 9.86 -1.20 6.57
CA LEU A 426 11.17 -0.85 7.10
C LEU A 426 11.02 -0.09 8.42
N SER A 427 11.62 -0.62 9.49
CA SER A 427 11.60 0.03 10.81
C SER A 427 12.82 -0.37 11.64
N GLY A 428 13.58 0.60 12.13
CA GLY A 428 14.77 0.38 12.95
C GLY A 428 15.93 -0.31 12.23
N GLY A 429 16.05 -0.09 10.91
CA GLY A 429 17.01 -0.76 10.04
C GLY A 429 16.66 -2.23 9.78
N LEU A 430 15.50 -2.68 10.22
CA LEU A 430 14.99 -4.03 9.99
C LEU A 430 13.92 -3.99 8.88
N LEU A 431 14.07 -4.89 7.90
CA LEU A 431 13.17 -5.05 6.78
C LEU A 431 12.31 -6.29 6.99
N TYR A 432 10.99 -6.09 6.94
CA TYR A 432 10.01 -7.16 7.08
C TYR A 432 9.36 -7.41 5.73
N LEU A 433 9.46 -8.66 5.28
CA LEU A 433 8.98 -9.14 3.99
C LEU A 433 8.03 -10.30 4.20
N ARG A 434 6.94 -10.31 3.42
CA ARG A 434 5.90 -11.32 3.53
C ARG A 434 5.58 -11.95 2.18
N SER A 435 5.54 -13.30 2.15
CA SER A 435 4.76 -14.06 1.19
C SER A 435 3.36 -14.35 1.75
N GLU A 436 2.63 -15.22 1.08
CA GLU A 436 1.27 -15.59 1.50
C GLU A 436 1.24 -16.16 2.93
N ASP A 437 2.24 -16.97 3.30
CA ASP A 437 2.28 -17.78 4.52
C ASP A 437 3.60 -17.69 5.30
N ARG A 438 4.50 -16.78 4.91
CA ARG A 438 5.79 -16.55 5.57
C ARG A 438 6.00 -15.07 5.87
N LEU A 439 6.65 -14.78 6.97
CA LEU A 439 7.13 -13.45 7.35
C LEU A 439 8.59 -13.53 7.76
N VAL A 440 9.43 -12.75 7.11
CA VAL A 440 10.89 -12.73 7.29
C VAL A 440 11.32 -11.34 7.74
N CYS A 441 12.21 -11.29 8.71
CA CYS A 441 12.88 -10.08 9.17
C CYS A 441 14.36 -10.13 8.78
N LEU A 442 14.81 -9.14 8.02
CA LEU A 442 16.18 -8.97 7.57
C LEU A 442 16.84 -7.76 8.25
N ASP A 443 18.12 -7.86 8.57
CA ASP A 443 18.90 -6.75 9.11
C ASP A 443 19.57 -5.98 7.97
N LEU A 444 19.10 -4.77 7.72
CA LEU A 444 19.69 -3.90 6.69
C LEU A 444 20.69 -2.89 7.23
N ARG A 445 20.98 -2.90 8.52
CA ARG A 445 21.93 -1.95 9.11
C ARG A 445 23.32 -2.20 8.57
N ALA A 446 23.95 -1.15 8.04
CA ALA A 446 25.37 -1.21 7.69
C ALA A 446 26.16 -1.42 8.99
N THR A 447 26.91 -2.51 9.07
CA THR A 447 27.88 -2.65 10.15
C THR A 447 28.89 -1.52 10.01
N ALA A 448 29.11 -0.74 11.07
CA ALA A 448 30.22 0.20 11.08
C ALA A 448 31.47 -0.59 10.69
N LYS A 449 32.19 -0.13 9.64
CA LYS A 449 33.51 -0.70 9.36
C LYS A 449 34.35 -0.54 10.63
N PRO A 450 35.02 -1.61 11.11
CA PRO A 450 35.90 -1.53 12.26
C PRO A 450 37.00 -0.49 12.06
#